data_10aaee1dd95917361a280dfdd7986bb9
#
_entry.id   10aaee1dd95917361a280dfdd7986bb9
#
_cell.length_a   1.000
_cell.length_b   1.000
_cell.length_c   1.000
_cell.angle_alpha   90.00
_cell.angle_beta   90.00
_cell.angle_gamma   90.00
#
_symmetry.space_group_name_H-M   'P 1'
#
loop_
_entity.id
_entity.type
_entity.pdbx_description
1 polymer ?
#
loop_
_entity_poly.entity_id
_entity_poly.type
_entity_poly.pdbx_seq_one_letter_code
_entity_poly.pdbx_strand_id
1 'polypeptide(L)'
;MPLPTDRRTFLKAAGTSAATFTILQAGSARTYAANEKLDIAAVGAGGQAAGDIRKVESQNIVALCDVDSQRAAGSFERYPKAKRFKDYRKMLPEMDKNIDAVIVATPDHHHFHASMTAIRLGKHVYCEKPLTHSVWEARELTKAAHEAGVATQMGNQAQASEDTRLVQEFVNDNAIGQVREAHVWTDRPSNGLFGEYWPQGIARPTDTPSVPNTLDWDLWLGPAPSRHYHSAYLPFKWRGWWDFGTGALGDIACHFFDPVFRALKLGSPTSVEATSTRVNKETFPLGSMITYHFPARGEMSPVKFVWYDGGLRPPRPDAIQDGDVMRENGVMLVGDDGVLLTDWDNPWRLFPEERAKEYGTPPKVLPRSPGHREEWLQACKGGPSAGSNFDVAGPMTEAVLLGNIALRAQLREDLTRKTLLWDSASLKFTNHEPANQFLRREYREGWQI
;
A
#
# COMPACT_ATOMS: atom_id res chain seq x y z
N MET A 1 47.09 18.41 -37.97
CA MET A 1 48.06 17.63 -37.19
C MET A 1 47.37 17.28 -35.87
N PRO A 2 47.09 16.04 -35.59
CA PRO A 2 46.57 15.61 -34.28
C PRO A 2 47.76 15.35 -33.33
N LEU A 3 47.69 15.90 -32.13
CA LEU A 3 48.65 15.67 -31.04
C LEU A 3 48.50 14.24 -30.48
N PRO A 4 49.58 13.54 -30.20
CA PRO A 4 49.51 12.20 -29.57
C PRO A 4 49.17 12.34 -28.10
N THR A 5 48.01 11.84 -27.70
CA THR A 5 47.64 11.68 -26.29
C THR A 5 48.37 10.50 -25.69
N ASP A 6 49.33 10.78 -24.83
CA ASP A 6 50.09 9.79 -24.06
C ASP A 6 49.12 9.07 -23.07
N ARG A 7 49.22 7.74 -23.03
CA ARG A 7 48.45 6.83 -22.18
C ARG A 7 48.57 7.14 -20.68
N ARG A 8 49.67 7.79 -20.25
CA ARG A 8 49.88 8.23 -18.87
C ARG A 8 49.06 9.47 -18.50
N THR A 9 48.81 10.37 -19.46
CA THR A 9 48.03 11.58 -19.27
C THR A 9 46.53 11.24 -19.18
N PHE A 10 46.06 10.23 -19.93
CA PHE A 10 44.70 9.72 -19.85
C PHE A 10 44.42 9.03 -18.51
N LEU A 11 45.33 8.24 -17.98
CA LEU A 11 45.19 7.56 -16.69
C LEU A 11 45.26 8.52 -15.50
N LYS A 12 45.99 9.63 -15.59
CA LYS A 12 45.98 10.68 -14.55
C LYS A 12 44.67 11.49 -14.54
N ALA A 13 44.07 11.74 -15.69
CA ALA A 13 42.75 12.43 -15.79
C ALA A 13 41.60 11.53 -15.31
N ALA A 14 41.66 10.21 -15.55
CA ALA A 14 40.68 9.24 -15.05
C ALA A 14 40.78 9.03 -13.53
N GLY A 15 42.00 9.12 -12.95
CA GLY A 15 42.25 8.97 -11.51
C GLY A 15 41.70 10.15 -10.66
N THR A 16 41.67 11.38 -11.21
CA THR A 16 41.17 12.56 -10.52
C THR A 16 39.63 12.71 -10.60
N SER A 17 38.99 12.15 -11.63
CA SER A 17 37.52 12.15 -11.73
C SER A 17 36.85 11.09 -10.89
N ALA A 18 37.56 9.99 -10.53
CA ALA A 18 37.04 8.94 -9.66
C ALA A 18 37.07 9.32 -8.17
N ALA A 19 37.92 10.28 -7.77
CA ALA A 19 38.03 10.71 -6.37
C ALA A 19 37.01 11.79 -5.96
N THR A 20 36.32 12.41 -6.89
CA THR A 20 35.37 13.50 -6.60
C THR A 20 33.92 13.02 -6.46
N PHE A 21 33.61 11.77 -6.76
CA PHE A 21 32.26 11.20 -6.63
C PHE A 21 32.03 10.39 -5.35
N THR A 22 32.99 10.30 -4.44
CA THR A 22 32.89 9.44 -3.26
C THR A 22 32.72 10.20 -1.93
N ILE A 23 32.43 11.49 -1.94
CA ILE A 23 32.39 12.31 -0.70
C ILE A 23 31.00 12.95 -0.43
N LEU A 24 29.92 12.48 -1.06
CA LEU A 24 28.57 13.02 -0.76
C LEU A 24 27.53 11.95 -0.38
N GLN A 25 27.97 10.77 0.10
CA GLN A 25 27.10 9.77 0.73
C GLN A 25 27.69 9.23 2.03
N ALA A 26 28.09 10.09 2.92
CA ALA A 26 28.43 9.73 4.29
C ALA A 26 27.28 10.18 5.24
N GLY A 27 26.06 9.80 4.93
CA GLY A 27 24.99 9.64 5.89
C GLY A 27 25.04 8.18 6.33
N SER A 28 25.42 7.93 7.55
CA SER A 28 25.63 6.70 8.31
C SER A 28 24.76 5.48 7.92
N ALA A 29 24.91 4.95 6.70
CA ALA A 29 24.44 3.60 6.42
C ALA A 29 25.41 2.65 7.13
N ARG A 30 24.99 2.05 8.24
CA ARG A 30 25.70 0.89 8.82
C ARG A 30 25.80 -0.16 7.72
N THR A 31 27.02 -0.54 7.35
CA THR A 31 27.27 -1.68 6.48
C THR A 31 27.11 -2.93 7.32
N TYR A 32 26.07 -3.69 7.08
CA TYR A 32 25.86 -4.97 7.76
C TYR A 32 26.68 -6.07 7.07
N ALA A 33 27.41 -6.86 7.84
CA ALA A 33 27.88 -8.16 7.35
C ALA A 33 26.65 -9.04 7.04
N ALA A 34 26.74 -9.90 6.02
CA ALA A 34 25.60 -10.72 5.57
C ALA A 34 24.92 -11.54 6.70
N ASN A 35 25.68 -11.87 7.77
CA ASN A 35 25.21 -12.62 8.93
C ASN A 35 24.83 -11.73 10.15
N GLU A 36 24.97 -10.41 10.06
CA GLU A 36 24.62 -9.52 11.15
C GLU A 36 23.08 -9.39 11.25
N LYS A 37 22.56 -9.48 12.47
CA LYS A 37 21.12 -9.33 12.72
C LYS A 37 20.76 -7.87 12.84
N LEU A 38 19.63 -7.50 12.23
CA LEU A 38 19.02 -6.19 12.41
C LEU A 38 18.31 -6.11 13.77
N ASP A 39 18.42 -4.95 14.41
CA ASP A 39 17.65 -4.60 15.61
C ASP A 39 16.32 -3.96 15.19
N ILE A 40 15.23 -4.72 15.33
CA ILE A 40 13.90 -4.34 14.82
C ILE A 40 13.00 -3.90 15.96
N ALA A 41 12.36 -2.73 15.81
CA ALA A 41 11.25 -2.29 16.63
C ALA A 41 9.92 -2.45 15.88
N ALA A 42 8.81 -2.59 16.63
CA ALA A 42 7.48 -2.61 16.03
C ALA A 42 6.54 -1.58 16.67
N VAL A 43 5.79 -0.88 15.84
CA VAL A 43 4.68 0.00 16.19
C VAL A 43 3.38 -0.70 15.79
N GLY A 44 2.61 -1.13 16.79
CA GLY A 44 1.63 -2.19 16.74
C GLY A 44 2.29 -3.53 17.08
N ALA A 45 1.71 -4.28 18.02
CA ALA A 45 2.25 -5.58 18.46
C ALA A 45 1.18 -6.68 18.52
N GLY A 46 -0.09 -6.36 18.27
CA GLY A 46 -1.20 -7.31 18.23
C GLY A 46 -1.75 -7.55 16.82
N GLY A 47 -2.59 -8.57 16.64
CA GLY A 47 -3.25 -8.85 15.36
C GLY A 47 -2.28 -9.08 14.21
N GLN A 48 -2.39 -8.31 13.12
CA GLN A 48 -1.52 -8.42 11.94
C GLN A 48 -0.05 -8.20 12.32
N ALA A 49 0.24 -7.19 13.15
CA ALA A 49 1.58 -6.88 13.62
C ALA A 49 2.28 -8.10 14.26
N ALA A 50 1.56 -8.87 15.07
CA ALA A 50 2.12 -10.10 15.67
C ALA A 50 2.55 -11.13 14.61
N GLY A 51 1.81 -11.20 13.49
CA GLY A 51 2.17 -12.03 12.34
C GLY A 51 3.43 -11.54 11.63
N ASP A 52 3.53 -10.23 11.42
CA ASP A 52 4.66 -9.60 10.73
C ASP A 52 5.95 -9.72 11.55
N ILE A 53 5.88 -9.45 12.86
CA ILE A 53 7.01 -9.60 13.78
C ILE A 53 7.53 -11.05 13.78
N ARG A 54 6.63 -12.05 13.84
CA ARG A 54 7.04 -13.48 13.80
C ARG A 54 7.81 -13.84 12.52
N LYS A 55 7.44 -13.25 11.40
CA LYS A 55 8.10 -13.56 10.12
C LYS A 55 9.50 -12.95 9.96
N VAL A 56 9.90 -12.08 10.89
CA VAL A 56 11.25 -11.49 10.95
C VAL A 56 11.99 -11.88 12.25
N GLU A 57 11.53 -12.86 13.01
CA GLU A 57 12.15 -13.28 14.29
C GLU A 57 13.53 -13.93 14.15
N SER A 58 14.00 -14.14 12.91
CA SER A 58 15.40 -14.43 12.63
C SER A 58 16.32 -13.26 12.98
N GLN A 59 15.77 -12.04 13.07
CA GLN A 59 16.43 -10.80 13.49
C GLN A 59 16.22 -10.58 15.01
N ASN A 60 16.75 -9.50 15.56
CA ASN A 60 16.55 -9.14 16.97
C ASN A 60 15.29 -8.27 17.10
N ILE A 61 14.34 -8.69 17.91
CA ILE A 61 13.18 -7.85 18.27
C ILE A 61 13.53 -7.10 19.55
N VAL A 62 13.83 -5.79 19.44
CA VAL A 62 14.41 -4.99 20.54
C VAL A 62 13.39 -4.10 21.26
N ALA A 63 12.31 -3.70 20.57
CA ALA A 63 11.27 -2.89 21.17
C ALA A 63 9.89 -3.16 20.54
N LEU A 64 8.85 -3.11 21.36
CA LEU A 64 7.45 -3.27 20.98
C LEU A 64 6.62 -2.10 21.54
N CYS A 65 5.86 -1.44 20.68
CA CYS A 65 4.97 -0.35 21.04
C CYS A 65 3.52 -0.71 20.70
N ASP A 66 2.65 -0.72 21.69
CA ASP A 66 1.20 -0.88 21.48
C ASP A 66 0.43 -0.12 22.56
N VAL A 67 -0.67 0.50 22.16
CA VAL A 67 -1.56 1.26 23.04
C VAL A 67 -2.55 0.37 23.78
N ASP A 68 -2.71 -0.89 23.38
CA ASP A 68 -3.58 -1.88 24.01
C ASP A 68 -2.76 -3.08 24.53
N SER A 69 -2.50 -3.07 25.83
CA SER A 69 -1.68 -4.11 26.46
C SER A 69 -2.29 -5.50 26.42
N GLN A 70 -3.62 -5.63 26.35
CA GLN A 70 -4.30 -6.92 26.22
C GLN A 70 -4.12 -7.47 24.79
N ARG A 71 -4.27 -6.64 23.78
CA ARG A 71 -4.12 -7.04 22.39
C ARG A 71 -2.67 -7.41 22.06
N ALA A 72 -1.71 -6.74 22.67
CA ALA A 72 -0.28 -6.99 22.49
C ALA A 72 0.28 -8.10 23.36
N ALA A 73 -0.49 -8.66 24.31
CA ALA A 73 0.00 -9.58 25.34
C ALA A 73 0.82 -10.75 24.76
N GLY A 74 0.33 -11.41 23.73
CA GLY A 74 1.01 -12.54 23.10
C GLY A 74 2.39 -12.19 22.53
N SER A 75 2.56 -10.99 21.95
CA SER A 75 3.87 -10.51 21.48
C SER A 75 4.78 -10.14 22.65
N PHE A 76 4.23 -9.52 23.69
CA PHE A 76 4.99 -9.18 24.90
C PHE A 76 5.51 -10.42 25.62
N GLU A 77 4.75 -11.51 25.64
CA GLU A 77 5.17 -12.79 26.21
C GLU A 77 6.21 -13.48 25.33
N ARG A 78 6.03 -13.45 24.01
CA ARG A 78 6.95 -14.07 23.07
C ARG A 78 8.32 -13.43 23.04
N TYR A 79 8.38 -12.10 23.18
CA TYR A 79 9.62 -11.32 23.14
C TYR A 79 9.90 -10.61 24.47
N PRO A 80 10.17 -11.36 25.56
CA PRO A 80 10.28 -10.80 26.92
C PRO A 80 11.48 -9.87 27.10
N LYS A 81 12.47 -9.93 26.22
CA LYS A 81 13.65 -9.05 26.25
C LYS A 81 13.43 -7.73 25.53
N ALA A 82 12.39 -7.63 24.68
CA ALA A 82 12.05 -6.38 23.99
C ALA A 82 11.52 -5.35 24.99
N LYS A 83 11.99 -4.10 24.88
CA LYS A 83 11.44 -2.99 25.67
C LYS A 83 10.00 -2.72 25.23
N ARG A 84 9.13 -2.40 26.19
CA ARG A 84 7.70 -2.16 25.95
C ARG A 84 7.38 -0.68 26.07
N PHE A 85 6.65 -0.16 25.09
CA PHE A 85 6.22 1.22 25.02
C PHE A 85 4.72 1.29 24.67
N LYS A 86 4.07 2.39 25.09
CA LYS A 86 2.72 2.75 24.63
C LYS A 86 2.73 3.78 23.52
N ASP A 87 3.75 4.66 23.51
CA ASP A 87 3.86 5.79 22.58
C ASP A 87 5.16 5.67 21.76
N TYR A 88 5.02 5.47 20.45
CA TYR A 88 6.17 5.35 19.54
C TYR A 88 6.96 6.66 19.39
N ARG A 89 6.34 7.81 19.68
CA ARG A 89 7.01 9.12 19.69
C ARG A 89 8.02 9.23 20.84
N LYS A 90 7.89 8.39 21.88
CA LYS A 90 8.88 8.21 22.94
C LYS A 90 9.84 7.09 22.61
N MET A 91 9.33 5.94 22.11
CA MET A 91 10.13 4.78 21.79
C MET A 91 11.24 5.09 20.77
N LEU A 92 10.89 5.69 19.65
CA LEU A 92 11.82 5.88 18.54
C LEU A 92 12.99 6.80 18.90
N PRO A 93 12.81 7.99 19.53
CA PRO A 93 13.94 8.80 19.96
C PRO A 93 14.74 8.17 21.11
N GLU A 94 14.09 7.53 22.09
CA GLU A 94 14.77 6.89 23.23
C GLU A 94 15.66 5.74 22.79
N MET A 95 15.20 4.97 21.80
CA MET A 95 15.87 3.78 21.30
C MET A 95 16.66 4.02 20.00
N ASP A 96 16.83 5.27 19.58
CA ASP A 96 17.40 5.62 18.26
C ASP A 96 18.68 4.84 17.92
N LYS A 97 19.63 4.76 18.84
CA LYS A 97 20.91 4.05 18.62
C LYS A 97 20.80 2.53 18.62
N ASN A 98 19.65 1.99 19.04
CA ASN A 98 19.42 0.57 19.23
C ASN A 98 18.35 0.02 18.29
N ILE A 99 17.94 0.77 17.28
CA ILE A 99 16.97 0.37 16.26
C ILE A 99 17.59 0.61 14.89
N ASP A 100 17.56 -0.41 14.04
CA ASP A 100 17.96 -0.34 12.64
C ASP A 100 16.72 -0.21 11.74
N ALA A 101 15.65 -0.91 12.09
CA ALA A 101 14.46 -1.00 11.27
C ALA A 101 13.17 -1.01 12.10
N VAL A 102 12.08 -0.54 11.51
CA VAL A 102 10.78 -0.41 12.18
C VAL A 102 9.69 -1.08 11.36
N ILE A 103 8.90 -1.93 11.99
CA ILE A 103 7.63 -2.43 11.46
C ILE A 103 6.51 -1.53 11.96
N VAL A 104 5.70 -1.00 11.04
CA VAL A 104 4.51 -0.20 11.32
C VAL A 104 3.29 -0.99 10.88
N ALA A 105 2.50 -1.48 11.84
CA ALA A 105 1.31 -2.29 11.59
C ALA A 105 0.16 -1.90 12.55
N THR A 106 -0.14 -0.63 12.53
CA THR A 106 -1.21 0.05 13.25
C THR A 106 -2.49 0.15 12.39
N PRO A 107 -3.59 0.74 12.88
CA PRO A 107 -4.63 1.28 11.99
C PRO A 107 -4.09 2.34 11.03
N ASP A 108 -4.71 2.45 9.84
CA ASP A 108 -4.21 3.23 8.69
C ASP A 108 -3.84 4.67 9.05
N HIS A 109 -4.62 5.32 9.93
CA HIS A 109 -4.43 6.73 10.30
C HIS A 109 -3.12 7.02 11.04
N HIS A 110 -2.42 6.00 11.55
CA HIS A 110 -1.12 6.15 12.20
C HIS A 110 0.08 5.87 11.27
N HIS A 111 -0.13 5.21 10.12
CA HIS A 111 0.95 4.73 9.26
C HIS A 111 1.94 5.82 8.89
N PHE A 112 1.43 6.98 8.44
CA PHE A 112 2.27 8.11 8.05
C PHE A 112 3.14 8.61 9.21
N HIS A 113 2.55 8.88 10.37
CA HIS A 113 3.26 9.47 11.51
C HIS A 113 4.36 8.55 12.04
N ALA A 114 4.06 7.28 12.23
CA ALA A 114 5.03 6.31 12.71
C ALA A 114 6.16 6.09 11.72
N SER A 115 5.83 5.91 10.43
CA SER A 115 6.82 5.72 9.36
C SER A 115 7.68 6.96 9.14
N MET A 116 7.08 8.16 9.10
CA MET A 116 7.82 9.42 8.92
C MET A 116 8.79 9.67 10.08
N THR A 117 8.36 9.40 11.32
CA THR A 117 9.23 9.52 12.48
C THR A 117 10.43 8.58 12.38
N ALA A 118 10.21 7.32 11.97
CA ALA A 118 11.28 6.35 11.78
C ALA A 118 12.24 6.78 10.65
N ILE A 119 11.71 7.22 9.50
CA ILE A 119 12.52 7.67 8.35
C ILE A 119 13.38 8.87 8.72
N ARG A 120 12.84 9.87 9.43
CA ARG A 120 13.60 11.04 9.89
C ARG A 120 14.75 10.70 10.85
N LEU A 121 14.66 9.57 11.52
CA LEU A 121 15.73 9.00 12.35
C LEU A 121 16.64 8.04 11.55
N GLY A 122 16.50 7.97 10.22
CA GLY A 122 17.31 7.13 9.34
C GLY A 122 17.04 5.64 9.48
N LYS A 123 15.83 5.23 9.94
CA LYS A 123 15.47 3.82 10.11
C LYS A 123 14.82 3.25 8.85
N HIS A 124 15.14 2.00 8.53
CA HIS A 124 14.41 1.25 7.52
C HIS A 124 12.97 0.99 7.97
N VAL A 125 12.02 0.94 7.03
CA VAL A 125 10.59 0.85 7.38
C VAL A 125 9.89 -0.24 6.59
N TYR A 126 9.20 -1.13 7.30
CA TYR A 126 8.12 -1.97 6.78
C TYR A 126 6.80 -1.39 7.27
N CYS A 127 5.92 -0.95 6.37
CA CYS A 127 4.63 -0.38 6.74
C CYS A 127 3.49 -1.21 6.15
N GLU A 128 2.53 -1.65 6.97
CA GLU A 128 1.34 -2.34 6.47
C GLU A 128 0.54 -1.46 5.50
N LYS A 129 -0.24 -2.14 4.66
CA LYS A 129 -1.10 -1.51 3.65
C LYS A 129 -2.40 -0.97 4.27
N PRO A 130 -2.98 0.08 3.66
CA PRO A 130 -2.37 0.95 2.64
C PRO A 130 -1.24 1.78 3.26
N LEU A 131 -0.30 2.23 2.43
CA LEU A 131 0.90 2.92 2.93
C LEU A 131 0.57 4.10 3.83
N THR A 132 -0.48 4.86 3.47
CA THR A 132 -0.94 6.04 4.21
C THR A 132 -2.46 6.20 4.14
N HIS A 133 -2.97 7.17 4.88
CA HIS A 133 -4.40 7.46 4.97
C HIS A 133 -4.85 8.63 4.06
N SER A 134 -3.93 9.45 3.55
CA SER A 134 -4.22 10.54 2.61
C SER A 134 -3.21 10.60 1.46
N VAL A 135 -3.63 11.21 0.34
CA VAL A 135 -2.79 11.33 -0.86
C VAL A 135 -1.52 12.13 -0.58
N TRP A 136 -1.64 13.24 0.14
CA TRP A 136 -0.51 14.06 0.53
C TRP A 136 0.50 13.27 1.38
N GLU A 137 0.01 12.48 2.34
CA GLU A 137 0.86 11.62 3.16
C GLU A 137 1.65 10.61 2.32
N ALA A 138 1.04 10.02 1.28
CA ALA A 138 1.73 9.06 0.40
C ALA A 138 2.89 9.72 -0.35
N ARG A 139 2.68 10.95 -0.86
CA ARG A 139 3.73 11.72 -1.52
C ARG A 139 4.87 12.09 -0.59
N GLU A 140 4.55 12.66 0.56
CA GLU A 140 5.57 13.10 1.53
C GLU A 140 6.37 11.93 2.08
N LEU A 141 5.71 10.79 2.36
CA LEU A 141 6.39 9.61 2.88
C LEU A 141 7.33 8.98 1.84
N THR A 142 6.88 8.87 0.58
CA THR A 142 7.70 8.39 -0.54
C THR A 142 8.93 9.27 -0.73
N LYS A 143 8.72 10.59 -0.78
CA LYS A 143 9.78 11.59 -0.91
C LYS A 143 10.80 11.48 0.24
N ALA A 144 10.32 11.45 1.48
CA ALA A 144 11.19 11.38 2.65
C ALA A 144 12.02 10.09 2.68
N ALA A 145 11.43 8.95 2.30
CA ALA A 145 12.14 7.67 2.23
C ALA A 145 13.24 7.69 1.16
N HIS A 146 12.94 8.24 -0.01
CA HIS A 146 13.90 8.41 -1.09
C HIS A 146 15.07 9.32 -0.69
N GLU A 147 14.78 10.49 -0.10
CA GLU A 147 15.79 11.44 0.35
C GLU A 147 16.67 10.89 1.48
N ALA A 148 16.09 10.10 2.40
CA ALA A 148 16.82 9.47 3.49
C ALA A 148 17.64 8.23 3.05
N GLY A 149 17.39 7.67 1.85
CA GLY A 149 18.06 6.49 1.34
C GLY A 149 17.82 5.23 2.18
N VAL A 150 16.68 5.14 2.87
CA VAL A 150 16.34 4.00 3.73
C VAL A 150 15.62 2.90 2.94
N ALA A 151 15.84 1.65 3.31
CA ALA A 151 15.10 0.52 2.74
C ALA A 151 13.66 0.52 3.25
N THR A 152 12.71 0.40 2.31
CA THR A 152 11.28 0.42 2.62
C THR A 152 10.54 -0.75 1.98
N GLN A 153 9.41 -1.16 2.57
CA GLN A 153 8.50 -2.16 2.01
C GLN A 153 7.08 -1.91 2.54
N MET A 154 6.10 -1.88 1.65
CA MET A 154 4.69 -1.90 2.05
C MET A 154 4.20 -3.33 2.25
N GLY A 155 3.27 -3.54 3.17
CA GLY A 155 2.74 -4.85 3.58
C GLY A 155 1.69 -5.46 2.64
N ASN A 156 1.85 -5.36 1.32
CA ASN A 156 1.03 -6.05 0.32
C ASN A 156 1.69 -7.36 -0.14
N GLN A 157 1.69 -8.38 0.71
CA GLN A 157 2.53 -9.58 0.63
C GLN A 157 2.40 -10.35 -0.68
N ALA A 158 1.23 -10.32 -1.34
CA ALA A 158 0.99 -10.99 -2.62
C ALA A 158 1.90 -10.50 -3.75
N GLN A 159 2.50 -9.31 -3.64
CA GLN A 159 3.48 -8.83 -4.61
C GLN A 159 4.66 -9.79 -4.81
N ALA A 160 5.02 -10.58 -3.81
CA ALA A 160 6.10 -11.56 -3.87
C ALA A 160 5.68 -12.90 -4.50
N SER A 161 4.40 -13.09 -4.83
CA SER A 161 3.87 -14.35 -5.37
C SER A 161 4.32 -14.62 -6.81
N GLU A 162 4.25 -15.90 -7.21
CA GLU A 162 4.43 -16.33 -8.59
C GLU A 162 3.38 -15.68 -9.50
N ASP A 163 2.13 -15.54 -9.05
CA ASP A 163 1.03 -14.96 -9.83
C ASP A 163 1.28 -13.51 -10.24
N THR A 164 1.92 -12.71 -9.38
CA THR A 164 2.30 -11.33 -9.72
C THR A 164 3.34 -11.28 -10.83
N ARG A 165 4.23 -12.29 -10.95
CA ARG A 165 5.18 -12.42 -12.08
C ARG A 165 4.48 -12.95 -13.31
N LEU A 166 3.65 -13.95 -13.13
CA LEU A 166 2.94 -14.61 -14.22
C LEU A 166 2.07 -13.64 -15.05
N VAL A 167 1.29 -12.76 -14.41
CA VAL A 167 0.48 -11.77 -15.13
C VAL A 167 1.33 -10.78 -15.92
N GLN A 168 2.47 -10.37 -15.36
CA GLN A 168 3.41 -9.50 -16.07
C GLN A 168 4.01 -10.22 -17.29
N GLU A 169 4.34 -11.50 -17.15
CA GLU A 169 4.86 -12.34 -18.24
C GLU A 169 3.81 -12.53 -19.34
N PHE A 170 2.54 -12.82 -19.01
CA PHE A 170 1.44 -12.86 -19.97
C PHE A 170 1.28 -11.56 -20.76
N VAL A 171 1.28 -10.41 -20.05
CA VAL A 171 1.11 -9.09 -20.69
C VAL A 171 2.33 -8.73 -21.53
N ASN A 172 3.54 -8.97 -21.05
CA ASN A 172 4.79 -8.66 -21.76
C ASN A 172 4.93 -9.51 -23.05
N ASP A 173 4.40 -10.74 -23.04
CA ASP A 173 4.40 -11.65 -24.18
C ASP A 173 3.18 -11.46 -25.09
N ASN A 174 2.39 -10.40 -24.86
CA ASN A 174 1.22 -10.03 -25.65
C ASN A 174 0.13 -11.11 -25.73
N ALA A 175 -0.04 -11.92 -24.67
CA ALA A 175 -0.97 -13.05 -24.63
C ALA A 175 -2.43 -12.68 -24.93
N ILE A 176 -2.86 -11.46 -24.59
CA ILE A 176 -4.23 -10.95 -24.78
C ILE A 176 -4.30 -9.71 -25.68
N GLY A 177 -3.22 -9.39 -26.42
CA GLY A 177 -3.14 -8.14 -27.17
C GLY A 177 -3.05 -6.91 -26.28
N GLN A 178 -3.42 -5.74 -26.81
CA GLN A 178 -3.43 -4.50 -26.02
C GLN A 178 -4.52 -4.53 -24.97
N VAL A 179 -4.14 -4.37 -23.71
CA VAL A 179 -5.10 -4.30 -22.58
C VAL A 179 -5.85 -2.97 -22.62
N ARG A 180 -7.19 -3.04 -22.66
CA ARG A 180 -8.11 -1.88 -22.72
C ARG A 180 -8.80 -1.62 -21.39
N GLU A 181 -9.19 -2.69 -20.69
CA GLU A 181 -9.86 -2.57 -19.40
C GLU A 181 -9.21 -3.49 -18.35
N ALA A 182 -9.21 -3.02 -17.12
CA ALA A 182 -8.88 -3.81 -15.95
C ALA A 182 -10.00 -3.69 -14.93
N HIS A 183 -10.44 -4.82 -14.39
CA HIS A 183 -11.50 -4.88 -13.40
C HIS A 183 -10.99 -5.59 -12.15
N VAL A 184 -11.25 -4.98 -11.01
CA VAL A 184 -10.90 -5.52 -9.69
C VAL A 184 -12.12 -5.49 -8.80
N TRP A 185 -12.46 -6.61 -8.18
CA TRP A 185 -13.65 -6.66 -7.32
C TRP A 185 -13.42 -7.45 -6.05
N THR A 186 -14.22 -7.13 -5.02
CA THR A 186 -14.19 -7.79 -3.71
C THR A 186 -15.59 -7.81 -3.07
N ASP A 187 -15.82 -8.81 -2.23
CA ASP A 187 -17.01 -8.89 -1.37
C ASP A 187 -16.96 -7.88 -0.20
N ARG A 188 -15.78 -7.38 0.18
CA ARG A 188 -15.63 -6.42 1.29
C ARG A 188 -16.53 -5.20 1.14
N PRO A 189 -17.12 -4.68 2.23
CA PRO A 189 -16.98 -5.08 3.64
C PRO A 189 -17.85 -6.26 4.05
N SER A 190 -18.70 -6.79 3.15
CA SER A 190 -19.54 -7.94 3.40
C SER A 190 -18.70 -9.24 3.41
N ASN A 191 -19.12 -10.23 4.17
CA ASN A 191 -18.60 -11.60 4.09
C ASN A 191 -19.65 -12.57 3.49
N GLY A 192 -20.36 -12.13 2.49
CA GLY A 192 -21.43 -12.87 1.84
C GLY A 192 -22.75 -12.80 2.62
N LEU A 193 -23.46 -13.94 2.75
CA LEU A 193 -24.80 -14.00 3.36
C LEU A 193 -24.82 -13.84 4.89
N PHE A 194 -23.67 -13.89 5.58
CA PHE A 194 -23.62 -14.14 7.02
C PHE A 194 -23.04 -13.00 7.86
N GLY A 195 -22.82 -11.81 7.31
CA GLY A 195 -22.38 -10.69 8.10
C GLY A 195 -21.41 -9.74 7.41
N GLU A 196 -20.65 -9.04 8.22
CA GLU A 196 -19.73 -8.00 7.78
C GLU A 196 -18.33 -8.25 8.40
N TYR A 197 -17.29 -7.99 7.65
CA TYR A 197 -15.94 -7.94 8.20
C TYR A 197 -15.74 -6.74 9.13
N TRP A 198 -16.35 -5.61 8.76
CA TRP A 198 -16.39 -4.38 9.55
C TRP A 198 -17.61 -3.53 9.13
N PRO A 199 -18.12 -2.67 10.05
CA PRO A 199 -19.30 -1.85 9.77
C PRO A 199 -18.98 -0.73 8.75
N GLN A 200 -19.85 -0.60 7.74
CA GLN A 200 -19.93 0.54 6.81
C GLN A 200 -21.40 0.96 6.65
N GLY A 201 -21.65 2.13 6.08
CA GLY A 201 -23.00 2.66 5.86
C GLY A 201 -23.75 3.05 7.14
N ILE A 202 -23.08 3.13 8.28
CA ILE A 202 -23.69 3.43 9.59
C ILE A 202 -23.32 4.83 10.10
N ALA A 203 -24.16 5.35 10.99
CA ALA A 203 -23.89 6.58 11.70
C ALA A 203 -22.94 6.36 12.89
N ARG A 204 -22.44 7.46 13.47
CA ARG A 204 -21.66 7.44 14.70
C ARG A 204 -22.51 6.90 15.85
N PRO A 205 -21.95 6.00 16.69
CA PRO A 205 -22.60 5.61 17.95
C PRO A 205 -22.85 6.82 18.85
N THR A 206 -23.97 6.80 19.56
CA THR A 206 -24.39 7.89 20.45
C THR A 206 -24.09 7.65 21.93
N ASP A 207 -23.91 6.38 22.31
CA ASP A 207 -23.50 5.99 23.63
C ASP A 207 -21.99 6.17 23.85
N THR A 208 -21.59 6.32 25.09
CA THR A 208 -20.21 6.62 25.49
C THR A 208 -19.74 5.64 26.56
N PRO A 209 -19.47 4.38 26.20
CA PRO A 209 -18.97 3.39 27.15
C PRO A 209 -17.59 3.77 27.71
N SER A 210 -17.24 3.24 28.86
CA SER A 210 -15.94 3.47 29.48
C SER A 210 -14.82 2.85 28.63
N VAL A 211 -13.67 3.53 28.58
CA VAL A 211 -12.45 2.99 27.95
C VAL A 211 -11.96 1.79 28.74
N PRO A 212 -11.62 0.65 28.09
CA PRO A 212 -10.97 -0.47 28.77
C PRO A 212 -9.65 -0.05 29.46
N ASN A 213 -9.39 -0.56 30.66
CA ASN A 213 -8.17 -0.23 31.42
C ASN A 213 -6.86 -0.63 30.71
N THR A 214 -6.93 -1.53 29.72
CA THR A 214 -5.79 -2.01 28.92
C THR A 214 -5.45 -1.08 27.76
N LEU A 215 -6.37 -0.19 27.37
CA LEU A 215 -6.29 0.65 26.19
C LEU A 215 -5.99 2.11 26.55
N ASP A 216 -4.99 2.71 25.94
CA ASP A 216 -4.79 4.15 25.92
C ASP A 216 -5.54 4.75 24.72
N TRP A 217 -6.75 5.26 24.96
CA TRP A 217 -7.63 5.76 23.92
C TRP A 217 -7.13 7.04 23.25
N ASP A 218 -6.46 7.91 23.99
CA ASP A 218 -5.89 9.14 23.44
C ASP A 218 -4.76 8.84 22.44
N LEU A 219 -3.86 7.95 22.82
CA LEU A 219 -2.81 7.47 21.93
C LEU A 219 -3.35 6.65 20.75
N TRP A 220 -4.46 5.90 20.93
CA TRP A 220 -5.10 5.18 19.84
C TRP A 220 -5.72 6.13 18.81
N LEU A 221 -6.38 7.21 19.25
CA LEU A 221 -6.88 8.25 18.35
C LEU A 221 -5.74 8.93 17.60
N GLY A 222 -4.63 9.17 18.26
CA GLY A 222 -3.44 9.73 17.61
C GLY A 222 -3.75 11.00 16.82
N PRO A 223 -3.42 11.03 15.52
CA PRO A 223 -3.64 12.21 14.67
C PRO A 223 -5.11 12.42 14.27
N ALA A 224 -6.00 11.44 14.52
CA ALA A 224 -7.42 11.55 14.17
C ALA A 224 -8.17 12.53 15.09
N PRO A 225 -9.30 13.10 14.65
CA PRO A 225 -10.13 13.97 15.47
C PRO A 225 -10.57 13.31 16.77
N SER A 226 -10.64 14.10 17.85
CA SER A 226 -11.09 13.62 19.16
C SER A 226 -12.54 13.14 19.12
N ARG A 227 -12.79 11.98 19.72
CA ARG A 227 -14.12 11.42 19.95
C ARG A 227 -14.13 10.46 21.14
N HIS A 228 -15.31 10.21 21.69
CA HIS A 228 -15.48 9.21 22.73
C HIS A 228 -15.16 7.81 22.24
N TYR A 229 -14.63 6.99 23.13
CA TYR A 229 -14.40 5.58 22.85
C TYR A 229 -15.71 4.85 22.54
N HIS A 230 -15.64 3.91 21.60
CA HIS A 230 -16.69 2.92 21.36
C HIS A 230 -16.11 1.66 20.73
N SER A 231 -16.67 0.49 21.07
CA SER A 231 -16.25 -0.83 20.53
C SER A 231 -16.57 -1.00 19.03
N ALA A 232 -17.34 -0.08 18.44
CA ALA A 232 -17.56 -0.03 16.99
C ALA A 232 -16.33 0.46 16.21
N TYR A 233 -15.31 1.03 16.87
CA TYR A 233 -14.09 1.50 16.21
C TYR A 233 -12.95 0.48 16.21
N LEU A 234 -12.89 -0.41 17.20
CA LEU A 234 -11.79 -1.35 17.37
C LEU A 234 -12.24 -2.65 18.09
N PRO A 235 -11.47 -3.76 17.99
CA PRO A 235 -10.37 -3.96 17.07
C PRO A 235 -10.89 -4.22 15.65
N PHE A 236 -10.07 -4.06 14.60
CA PHE A 236 -10.37 -4.37 13.20
C PHE A 236 -11.43 -3.48 12.52
N LYS A 237 -12.47 -3.05 13.25
CA LYS A 237 -13.64 -2.31 12.75
C LYS A 237 -13.34 -0.89 12.30
N TRP A 238 -12.18 -0.33 12.68
CA TRP A 238 -11.73 1.01 12.29
C TRP A 238 -11.68 1.22 10.76
N ARG A 239 -11.57 0.14 9.98
CA ARG A 239 -11.51 0.17 8.51
C ARG A 239 -12.66 0.88 7.85
N GLY A 240 -13.87 0.74 8.40
CA GLY A 240 -15.09 1.35 7.86
C GLY A 240 -15.28 2.84 8.18
N TRP A 241 -14.41 3.45 9.00
CA TRP A 241 -14.56 4.81 9.49
C TRP A 241 -13.60 5.75 8.79
N TRP A 242 -14.12 6.85 8.20
CA TRP A 242 -13.32 7.83 7.46
C TRP A 242 -12.11 8.37 8.23
N ASP A 243 -12.23 8.54 9.57
CA ASP A 243 -11.16 9.10 10.38
C ASP A 243 -10.04 8.11 10.70
N PHE A 244 -10.27 6.81 10.56
CA PHE A 244 -9.36 5.77 11.04
C PHE A 244 -8.85 4.83 9.96
N GLY A 245 -9.69 4.54 8.96
CA GLY A 245 -9.39 3.58 7.90
C GLY A 245 -9.66 4.14 6.51
N THR A 246 -9.48 3.28 5.53
CA THR A 246 -9.57 3.59 4.11
C THR A 246 -10.60 2.75 3.37
N GLY A 247 -11.50 2.08 4.13
CA GLY A 247 -12.59 1.28 3.59
C GLY A 247 -12.13 0.00 2.88
N ALA A 248 -13.04 -0.61 2.15
CA ALA A 248 -12.78 -1.81 1.36
C ALA A 248 -11.70 -1.55 0.30
N LEU A 249 -11.72 -0.37 -0.32
CA LEU A 249 -10.73 0.03 -1.33
C LEU A 249 -9.31 0.01 -0.75
N GLY A 250 -9.05 0.68 0.38
CA GLY A 250 -7.72 0.70 0.99
C GLY A 250 -7.29 -0.66 1.55
N ASP A 251 -8.24 -1.42 2.13
CA ASP A 251 -7.92 -2.72 2.71
C ASP A 251 -7.53 -3.78 1.67
N ILE A 252 -8.18 -3.81 0.50
CA ILE A 252 -8.02 -4.87 -0.51
C ILE A 252 -7.31 -4.40 -1.77
N ALA A 253 -7.53 -3.16 -2.24
CA ALA A 253 -6.98 -2.74 -3.52
C ALA A 253 -5.45 -2.84 -3.58
N CYS A 254 -4.74 -2.54 -2.48
CA CYS A 254 -3.28 -2.67 -2.46
C CYS A 254 -2.76 -4.09 -2.77
N HIS A 255 -3.58 -5.12 -2.59
CA HIS A 255 -3.23 -6.49 -2.97
C HIS A 255 -3.52 -6.79 -4.44
N PHE A 256 -4.67 -6.32 -4.95
CA PHE A 256 -5.13 -6.62 -6.30
C PHE A 256 -4.71 -5.59 -7.35
N PHE A 257 -4.47 -4.33 -6.96
CA PHE A 257 -3.92 -3.34 -7.88
C PHE A 257 -2.46 -3.63 -8.21
N ASP A 258 -1.69 -4.15 -7.26
CA ASP A 258 -0.25 -4.37 -7.44
C ASP A 258 0.10 -5.19 -8.69
N PRO A 259 -0.46 -6.39 -8.94
CA PRO A 259 -0.16 -7.14 -10.15
C PRO A 259 -0.56 -6.39 -11.42
N VAL A 260 -1.68 -5.63 -11.40
CA VAL A 260 -2.15 -4.85 -12.55
C VAL A 260 -1.25 -3.63 -12.79
N PHE A 261 -0.89 -2.90 -11.74
CA PHE A 261 0.01 -1.74 -11.82
C PHE A 261 1.36 -2.14 -12.43
N ARG A 262 1.91 -3.28 -12.02
CA ARG A 262 3.17 -3.79 -12.57
C ARG A 262 3.03 -4.23 -14.01
N ALA A 263 2.06 -5.08 -14.30
CA ALA A 263 1.87 -5.63 -15.65
C ALA A 263 1.59 -4.53 -16.69
N LEU A 264 0.79 -3.53 -16.33
CA LEU A 264 0.41 -2.45 -17.22
C LEU A 264 1.26 -1.17 -17.03
N LYS A 265 2.29 -1.20 -16.18
CA LYS A 265 3.17 -0.06 -15.89
C LYS A 265 2.37 1.20 -15.55
N LEU A 266 1.33 1.06 -14.71
CA LEU A 266 0.45 2.16 -14.35
C LEU A 266 1.20 3.16 -13.44
N GLY A 267 0.96 4.43 -13.70
CA GLY A 267 1.38 5.54 -12.86
C GLY A 267 0.16 6.22 -12.23
N SER A 268 0.09 7.54 -12.35
CA SER A 268 -1.06 8.32 -11.89
C SER A 268 -2.20 8.29 -12.92
N PRO A 269 -3.48 8.13 -12.50
CA PRO A 269 -4.61 8.28 -13.41
C PRO A 269 -4.78 9.75 -13.82
N THR A 270 -5.46 10.00 -14.94
CA THR A 270 -5.86 11.35 -15.38
C THR A 270 -7.22 11.77 -14.85
N SER A 271 -8.04 10.79 -14.48
CA SER A 271 -9.37 11.05 -13.89
C SER A 271 -9.83 9.89 -13.02
N VAL A 272 -10.72 10.21 -12.10
CA VAL A 272 -11.42 9.26 -11.24
C VAL A 272 -12.89 9.64 -11.10
N GLU A 273 -13.76 8.62 -11.11
CA GLU A 273 -15.19 8.78 -10.91
C GLU A 273 -15.71 7.68 -9.98
N ALA A 274 -16.65 8.00 -9.10
CA ALA A 274 -17.24 7.03 -8.19
C ALA A 274 -18.77 6.97 -8.35
N THR A 275 -19.30 5.77 -8.19
CA THR A 275 -20.72 5.48 -7.97
C THR A 275 -20.85 4.58 -6.76
N SER A 276 -21.75 4.86 -5.84
CA SER A 276 -21.85 4.09 -4.61
C SER A 276 -23.27 4.06 -4.05
N THR A 277 -23.51 3.21 -3.06
CA THR A 277 -24.62 3.37 -2.13
C THR A 277 -24.46 4.68 -1.37
N ARG A 278 -25.51 5.08 -0.62
CA ARG A 278 -25.51 6.37 0.09
C ARG A 278 -24.25 6.58 0.92
N VAL A 279 -23.54 7.67 0.66
CA VAL A 279 -22.37 8.10 1.43
C VAL A 279 -22.81 8.93 2.64
N ASN A 280 -22.15 8.78 3.76
CA ASN A 280 -22.35 9.59 4.97
C ASN A 280 -21.00 10.15 5.49
N LYS A 281 -21.06 11.02 6.51
CA LYS A 281 -19.87 11.72 7.03
C LYS A 281 -18.98 10.87 7.96
N GLU A 282 -19.45 9.69 8.37
CA GLU A 282 -18.78 8.86 9.39
C GLU A 282 -18.12 7.62 8.81
N THR A 283 -18.81 6.92 7.94
CA THR A 283 -18.37 5.63 7.40
C THR A 283 -18.43 5.58 5.88
N PHE A 284 -17.65 4.67 5.31
CA PHE A 284 -17.68 4.34 3.90
C PHE A 284 -19.05 3.78 3.48
N PRO A 285 -19.41 3.86 2.18
CA PRO A 285 -20.65 3.27 1.67
C PRO A 285 -20.61 1.74 1.73
N LEU A 286 -21.77 1.08 1.71
CA LEU A 286 -21.89 -0.39 1.72
C LEU A 286 -21.33 -1.04 0.46
N GLY A 287 -21.36 -0.35 -0.66
CA GLY A 287 -20.79 -0.82 -1.92
C GLY A 287 -20.50 0.35 -2.84
N SER A 288 -19.45 0.20 -3.63
CA SER A 288 -19.01 1.23 -4.57
C SER A 288 -18.43 0.65 -5.86
N MET A 289 -18.50 1.46 -6.92
CA MET A 289 -17.81 1.26 -8.18
C MET A 289 -16.99 2.52 -8.48
N ILE A 290 -15.69 2.36 -8.69
CA ILE A 290 -14.78 3.47 -8.95
C ILE A 290 -14.08 3.23 -10.28
N THR A 291 -14.19 4.20 -11.18
CA THR A 291 -13.57 4.16 -12.51
C THR A 291 -12.40 5.13 -12.56
N TYR A 292 -11.24 4.62 -12.94
CA TYR A 292 -10.03 5.40 -13.21
C TYR A 292 -9.71 5.34 -14.71
N HIS A 293 -9.18 6.42 -15.24
CA HIS A 293 -8.60 6.43 -16.58
C HIS A 293 -7.10 6.68 -16.50
N PHE A 294 -6.34 5.74 -17.03
CA PHE A 294 -4.89 5.86 -17.14
C PHE A 294 -4.50 6.21 -18.58
N PRO A 295 -3.54 7.13 -18.79
CA PRO A 295 -3.12 7.53 -20.12
C PRO A 295 -2.35 6.40 -20.82
N ALA A 296 -2.04 6.59 -22.10
CA ALA A 296 -1.08 5.74 -22.80
C ALA A 296 0.30 5.77 -22.12
N ARG A 297 1.03 4.67 -22.15
CA ARG A 297 2.35 4.49 -21.52
C ARG A 297 3.30 3.81 -22.52
N GLY A 298 4.14 4.60 -23.19
CA GLY A 298 4.94 4.09 -24.31
C GLY A 298 4.06 3.47 -25.38
N GLU A 299 4.25 2.19 -25.67
CA GLU A 299 3.44 1.43 -26.63
C GLU A 299 2.14 0.86 -26.05
N MET A 300 1.94 0.96 -24.73
CA MET A 300 0.74 0.49 -24.07
C MET A 300 -0.41 1.49 -24.21
N SER A 301 -1.58 0.99 -24.63
CA SER A 301 -2.80 1.78 -24.80
C SER A 301 -3.31 2.38 -23.50
N PRO A 302 -4.13 3.47 -23.57
CA PRO A 302 -4.89 3.94 -22.42
C PRO A 302 -5.74 2.81 -21.82
N VAL A 303 -5.89 2.81 -20.49
CA VAL A 303 -6.63 1.77 -19.77
C VAL A 303 -7.74 2.40 -18.94
N LYS A 304 -8.94 1.85 -19.06
CA LYS A 304 -10.04 2.04 -18.13
C LYS A 304 -9.92 1.00 -17.02
N PHE A 305 -9.69 1.46 -15.80
CA PHE A 305 -9.54 0.60 -14.63
C PHE A 305 -10.75 0.77 -13.72
N VAL A 306 -11.43 -0.32 -13.36
CA VAL A 306 -12.65 -0.26 -12.56
C VAL A 306 -12.52 -1.14 -11.33
N TRP A 307 -12.75 -0.53 -10.17
CA TRP A 307 -12.90 -1.17 -8.88
C TRP A 307 -14.35 -1.39 -8.53
N TYR A 308 -14.65 -2.52 -7.87
CA TYR A 308 -15.96 -2.85 -7.32
C TYR A 308 -15.81 -3.40 -5.91
N ASP A 309 -16.67 -2.97 -4.98
CA ASP A 309 -16.77 -3.53 -3.64
C ASP A 309 -18.23 -3.71 -3.19
N GLY A 310 -18.41 -4.27 -1.97
CA GLY A 310 -19.75 -4.56 -1.44
C GLY A 310 -20.44 -5.70 -2.18
N GLY A 311 -19.70 -6.60 -2.82
CA GLY A 311 -20.25 -7.72 -3.60
C GLY A 311 -20.65 -7.36 -5.04
N LEU A 312 -20.43 -6.11 -5.47
CA LEU A 312 -20.57 -5.73 -6.87
C LEU A 312 -19.48 -6.42 -7.72
N ARG A 313 -19.83 -6.76 -8.95
CA ARG A 313 -18.95 -7.47 -9.88
C ARG A 313 -18.94 -6.81 -11.25
N PRO A 314 -17.85 -6.96 -12.03
CA PRO A 314 -17.82 -6.50 -13.41
C PRO A 314 -18.79 -7.30 -14.29
N PRO A 315 -19.18 -6.78 -15.46
CA PRO A 315 -19.83 -7.55 -16.51
C PRO A 315 -18.96 -8.76 -16.88
N ARG A 316 -19.62 -9.88 -17.16
CA ARG A 316 -18.96 -11.09 -17.65
C ARG A 316 -18.63 -10.93 -19.13
N PRO A 317 -17.38 -11.03 -19.57
CA PRO A 317 -17.04 -11.04 -21.00
C PRO A 317 -17.52 -12.31 -21.68
N ASP A 318 -17.88 -12.21 -22.96
CA ASP A 318 -18.33 -13.36 -23.78
C ASP A 318 -17.25 -14.45 -23.89
N ALA A 319 -15.97 -14.08 -23.76
CA ALA A 319 -14.86 -15.03 -23.77
C ALA A 319 -14.87 -16.01 -22.58
N ILE A 320 -15.55 -15.69 -21.48
CA ILE A 320 -15.70 -16.55 -20.29
C ILE A 320 -16.99 -17.35 -20.42
N GLN A 321 -16.89 -18.67 -20.58
CA GLN A 321 -18.03 -19.56 -20.85
C GLN A 321 -18.92 -19.79 -19.62
N ASP A 322 -20.13 -20.33 -19.84
CA ASP A 322 -21.15 -20.49 -18.80
C ASP A 322 -20.75 -21.43 -17.64
N GLY A 323 -19.80 -22.30 -17.83
CA GLY A 323 -19.26 -23.18 -16.77
C GLY A 323 -18.22 -22.54 -15.87
N ASP A 324 -17.65 -21.40 -16.26
CA ASP A 324 -16.58 -20.74 -15.53
C ASP A 324 -17.14 -19.81 -14.43
N VAL A 325 -16.58 -19.92 -13.24
CA VAL A 325 -17.02 -19.14 -12.09
C VAL A 325 -16.17 -17.88 -11.94
N MET A 326 -16.81 -16.72 -11.92
CA MET A 326 -16.25 -15.49 -11.41
C MET A 326 -16.55 -15.41 -9.89
N ARG A 327 -15.54 -15.67 -9.06
CA ARG A 327 -15.68 -15.72 -7.60
C ARG A 327 -15.98 -14.36 -6.99
N GLU A 328 -16.14 -14.32 -5.67
CA GLU A 328 -16.50 -13.10 -4.91
C GLU A 328 -15.40 -12.04 -4.91
N ASN A 329 -14.15 -12.44 -5.11
CA ASN A 329 -12.99 -11.57 -5.20
C ASN A 329 -12.18 -11.93 -6.44
N GLY A 330 -11.70 -10.95 -7.18
CA GLY A 330 -10.92 -11.25 -8.38
C GLY A 330 -10.36 -10.03 -9.10
N VAL A 331 -9.56 -10.35 -10.10
CA VAL A 331 -8.94 -9.39 -11.03
C VAL A 331 -9.10 -9.91 -12.46
N MET A 332 -9.50 -9.05 -13.36
CA MET A 332 -9.67 -9.36 -14.77
C MET A 332 -9.02 -8.30 -15.65
N LEU A 333 -8.22 -8.72 -16.62
CA LEU A 333 -7.68 -7.86 -17.67
C LEU A 333 -8.35 -8.22 -18.99
N VAL A 334 -8.91 -7.22 -19.67
CA VAL A 334 -9.55 -7.39 -20.98
C VAL A 334 -8.68 -6.74 -22.03
N GLY A 335 -8.19 -7.55 -22.94
CA GLY A 335 -7.38 -7.13 -24.09
C GLY A 335 -8.11 -7.30 -25.42
N ASP A 336 -7.45 -6.86 -26.51
CA ASP A 336 -8.02 -6.93 -27.86
C ASP A 336 -8.21 -8.40 -28.34
N ASP A 337 -7.39 -9.33 -27.83
CA ASP A 337 -7.33 -10.73 -28.29
C ASP A 337 -7.74 -11.75 -27.21
N GLY A 338 -8.08 -11.33 -26.00
CA GLY A 338 -8.46 -12.25 -24.93
C GLY A 338 -8.60 -11.60 -23.55
N VAL A 339 -8.82 -12.46 -22.56
CA VAL A 339 -9.05 -12.07 -21.17
C VAL A 339 -8.13 -12.86 -20.24
N LEU A 340 -7.51 -12.18 -19.28
CA LEU A 340 -6.82 -12.82 -18.15
C LEU A 340 -7.68 -12.63 -16.89
N LEU A 341 -7.91 -13.70 -16.15
CA LEU A 341 -8.72 -13.73 -14.93
C LEU A 341 -8.00 -14.47 -13.82
N THR A 342 -8.01 -13.90 -12.61
CA THR A 342 -7.58 -14.56 -11.38
C THR A 342 -8.52 -14.26 -10.23
N ASP A 343 -8.46 -15.07 -9.19
CA ASP A 343 -9.12 -14.85 -7.89
C ASP A 343 -8.19 -15.32 -6.75
N TRP A 344 -8.66 -15.26 -5.48
CA TRP A 344 -7.82 -15.66 -4.34
C TRP A 344 -7.33 -17.12 -4.37
N ASP A 345 -8.09 -18.00 -5.01
CA ASP A 345 -7.89 -19.44 -4.92
C ASP A 345 -7.30 -20.03 -6.21
N ASN A 346 -7.32 -19.26 -7.32
CA ASN A 346 -6.88 -19.71 -8.61
C ASN A 346 -5.80 -18.81 -9.22
N PRO A 347 -4.78 -19.40 -9.86
CA PRO A 347 -3.79 -18.64 -10.61
C PRO A 347 -4.45 -17.91 -11.80
N TRP A 348 -3.69 -17.07 -12.48
CA TRP A 348 -4.14 -16.42 -13.71
C TRP A 348 -4.50 -17.45 -14.77
N ARG A 349 -5.67 -17.28 -15.37
CA ARG A 349 -6.22 -18.09 -16.47
C ARG A 349 -6.45 -17.21 -17.68
N LEU A 350 -6.09 -17.73 -18.86
CA LEU A 350 -6.30 -17.08 -20.15
C LEU A 350 -7.61 -17.59 -20.77
N PHE A 351 -8.39 -16.68 -21.36
CA PHE A 351 -9.64 -16.95 -22.06
C PHE A 351 -9.65 -16.27 -23.45
N PRO A 352 -10.40 -16.83 -24.44
CA PRO A 352 -11.16 -18.08 -24.35
C PRO A 352 -10.25 -19.31 -24.22
N GLU A 353 -10.82 -20.45 -23.84
CA GLU A 353 -10.04 -21.70 -23.61
C GLU A 353 -9.25 -22.16 -24.85
N GLU A 354 -9.77 -21.95 -26.07
CA GLU A 354 -9.07 -22.28 -27.32
C GLU A 354 -7.75 -21.53 -27.39
N ARG A 355 -7.78 -20.20 -27.09
CA ARG A 355 -6.56 -19.39 -27.05
C ARG A 355 -5.60 -19.84 -25.93
N ALA A 356 -6.11 -20.23 -24.77
CA ALA A 356 -5.28 -20.76 -23.71
C ALA A 356 -4.54 -22.05 -24.11
N LYS A 357 -5.23 -22.94 -24.85
CA LYS A 357 -4.65 -24.20 -25.38
C LYS A 357 -3.57 -23.93 -26.43
N GLU A 358 -3.79 -22.96 -27.31
CA GLU A 358 -2.83 -22.57 -28.36
C GLU A 358 -1.61 -21.86 -27.79
N TYR A 359 -1.83 -20.93 -26.84
CA TYR A 359 -0.78 -20.09 -26.26
C TYR A 359 0.10 -20.87 -25.26
N GLY A 360 -0.52 -21.70 -24.43
CA GLY A 360 0.18 -22.43 -23.37
C GLY A 360 0.54 -21.55 -22.17
N THR A 361 1.82 -21.51 -21.81
CA THR A 361 2.33 -20.77 -20.65
C THR A 361 3.36 -19.74 -21.09
N PRO A 362 3.33 -18.50 -20.56
CA PRO A 362 4.33 -17.49 -20.92
C PRO A 362 5.72 -17.90 -20.47
N PRO A 363 6.79 -17.42 -21.14
CA PRO A 363 8.15 -17.64 -20.72
C PRO A 363 8.44 -16.97 -19.37
N LYS A 364 9.10 -17.69 -18.46
CA LYS A 364 9.52 -17.17 -17.16
C LYS A 364 10.76 -16.30 -17.32
N VAL A 365 10.58 -15.00 -17.50
CA VAL A 365 11.67 -14.02 -17.73
C VAL A 365 11.93 -13.11 -16.55
N LEU A 366 11.02 -13.01 -15.58
CA LEU A 366 11.15 -12.15 -14.43
C LEU A 366 11.83 -12.88 -13.25
N PRO A 367 12.67 -12.20 -12.46
CA PRO A 367 13.21 -12.74 -11.22
C PRO A 367 12.10 -13.14 -10.25
N ARG A 368 12.25 -14.29 -9.60
CA ARG A 368 11.35 -14.75 -8.53
C ARG A 368 11.78 -14.17 -7.18
N SER A 369 10.80 -13.84 -6.37
CA SER A 369 11.02 -13.27 -5.05
C SER A 369 11.53 -14.35 -4.08
N PRO A 370 12.49 -14.03 -3.21
CA PRO A 370 12.86 -14.91 -2.10
C PRO A 370 11.81 -14.91 -0.98
N GLY A 371 10.81 -14.07 -1.08
CA GLY A 371 9.74 -13.87 -0.10
C GLY A 371 9.61 -12.40 0.30
N HIS A 372 8.37 -11.97 0.53
CA HIS A 372 8.03 -10.55 0.72
C HIS A 372 8.86 -9.86 1.82
N ARG A 373 9.01 -10.48 2.97
CA ARG A 373 9.76 -9.91 4.09
C ARG A 373 11.26 -10.10 3.93
N GLU A 374 11.65 -11.17 3.26
CA GLU A 374 13.06 -11.44 2.95
C GLU A 374 13.62 -10.37 2.00
N GLU A 375 12.86 -9.93 0.99
CA GLU A 375 13.25 -8.79 0.14
C GLU A 375 13.57 -7.55 0.98
N TRP A 376 12.73 -7.23 1.98
CA TRP A 376 12.96 -6.09 2.86
C TRP A 376 14.19 -6.26 3.74
N LEU A 377 14.37 -7.43 4.35
CA LEU A 377 15.55 -7.71 5.17
C LEU A 377 16.86 -7.64 4.37
N GLN A 378 16.82 -8.12 3.12
CA GLN A 378 17.97 -8.00 2.21
C GLN A 378 18.24 -6.54 1.84
N ALA A 379 17.21 -5.76 1.52
CA ALA A 379 17.32 -4.34 1.23
C ALA A 379 17.90 -3.55 2.43
N CYS A 380 17.46 -3.85 3.66
CA CYS A 380 18.02 -3.25 4.89
C CYS A 380 19.51 -3.52 5.07
N LYS A 381 20.02 -4.62 4.51
CA LYS A 381 21.45 -5.02 4.56
C LYS A 381 22.24 -4.57 3.34
N GLY A 382 21.70 -3.64 2.53
CA GLY A 382 22.37 -3.10 1.36
C GLY A 382 22.19 -3.93 0.08
N GLY A 383 21.28 -4.89 0.08
CA GLY A 383 20.86 -5.65 -1.10
C GLY A 383 19.95 -4.84 -2.03
N PRO A 384 19.34 -5.49 -3.05
CA PRO A 384 18.41 -4.85 -3.97
C PRO A 384 17.20 -4.25 -3.23
N SER A 385 16.63 -3.17 -3.79
CA SER A 385 15.40 -2.58 -3.28
C SER A 385 14.28 -3.63 -3.24
N ALA A 386 13.50 -3.63 -2.16
CA ALA A 386 12.38 -4.54 -2.01
C ALA A 386 11.30 -4.26 -3.06
N GLY A 387 10.55 -5.30 -3.45
CA GLY A 387 9.61 -5.24 -4.57
C GLY A 387 8.46 -4.26 -4.38
N SER A 388 8.06 -3.97 -3.14
CA SER A 388 7.03 -2.98 -2.81
C SER A 388 7.59 -1.83 -1.97
N ASN A 389 8.81 -1.38 -2.31
CA ASN A 389 9.38 -0.18 -1.72
C ASN A 389 8.46 1.04 -1.97
N PHE A 390 8.68 2.13 -1.25
CA PHE A 390 7.74 3.25 -1.27
C PHE A 390 7.69 4.00 -2.61
N ASP A 391 8.73 3.91 -3.45
CA ASP A 391 8.67 4.46 -4.82
C ASP A 391 7.65 3.72 -5.71
N VAL A 392 7.38 2.45 -5.41
CA VAL A 392 6.34 1.63 -6.07
C VAL A 392 5.00 1.74 -5.33
N ALA A 393 5.01 1.61 -4.01
CA ALA A 393 3.81 1.55 -3.19
C ALA A 393 3.12 2.93 -3.05
N GLY A 394 3.87 4.03 -3.04
CA GLY A 394 3.35 5.38 -2.92
C GLY A 394 2.40 5.76 -4.06
N PRO A 395 2.82 5.71 -5.32
CA PRO A 395 1.94 6.00 -6.47
C PRO A 395 0.70 5.10 -6.54
N MET A 396 0.82 3.83 -6.20
CA MET A 396 -0.32 2.91 -6.14
C MET A 396 -1.28 3.29 -5.00
N THR A 397 -0.76 3.60 -3.82
CA THR A 397 -1.57 4.08 -2.69
C THR A 397 -2.26 5.40 -3.01
N GLU A 398 -1.60 6.31 -3.73
CA GLU A 398 -2.22 7.54 -4.24
C GLU A 398 -3.46 7.21 -5.09
N ALA A 399 -3.34 6.34 -6.09
CA ALA A 399 -4.47 5.95 -6.94
C ALA A 399 -5.63 5.36 -6.11
N VAL A 400 -5.33 4.47 -5.16
CA VAL A 400 -6.33 3.93 -4.21
C VAL A 400 -7.05 5.05 -3.46
N LEU A 401 -6.32 6.00 -2.90
CA LEU A 401 -6.88 7.08 -2.10
C LEU A 401 -7.65 8.12 -2.93
N LEU A 402 -7.29 8.33 -4.20
CA LEU A 402 -8.09 9.15 -5.12
C LEU A 402 -9.52 8.62 -5.30
N GLY A 403 -9.69 7.28 -5.30
CA GLY A 403 -11.00 6.65 -5.30
C GLY A 403 -11.81 6.99 -4.04
N ASN A 404 -11.19 6.97 -2.87
CA ASN A 404 -11.83 7.39 -1.63
C ASN A 404 -12.24 8.86 -1.64
N ILE A 405 -11.44 9.73 -2.27
CA ILE A 405 -11.80 11.14 -2.43
C ILE A 405 -13.00 11.28 -3.36
N ALA A 406 -13.05 10.53 -4.47
CA ALA A 406 -14.20 10.55 -5.38
C ALA A 406 -15.49 10.10 -4.69
N LEU A 407 -15.44 9.14 -3.75
CA LEU A 407 -16.56 8.78 -2.89
C LEU A 407 -16.95 9.93 -1.95
N ARG A 408 -15.99 10.52 -1.25
CA ARG A 408 -16.24 11.62 -0.30
C ARG A 408 -16.75 12.89 -0.97
N ALA A 409 -16.37 13.16 -2.20
CA ALA A 409 -16.86 14.30 -2.96
C ALA A 409 -18.39 14.25 -3.20
N GLN A 410 -19.00 13.06 -3.10
CA GLN A 410 -20.47 12.88 -3.22
C GLN A 410 -21.24 13.29 -1.96
N LEU A 411 -20.58 13.64 -0.85
CA LEU A 411 -21.23 14.09 0.40
C LEU A 411 -21.93 15.45 0.28
N ARG A 412 -21.73 16.17 -0.82
CA ARG A 412 -22.37 17.46 -1.05
C ARG A 412 -23.69 17.29 -1.79
N GLU A 413 -24.64 18.16 -1.48
CA GLU A 413 -26.04 18.10 -1.89
C GLU A 413 -26.28 18.25 -3.41
N ASP A 414 -25.28 18.67 -4.16
CA ASP A 414 -25.34 18.79 -5.63
C ASP A 414 -25.11 17.47 -6.39
N LEU A 415 -25.13 16.35 -5.71
CA LEU A 415 -25.21 14.93 -6.07
C LEU A 415 -25.04 14.52 -7.56
N THR A 416 -24.57 15.36 -8.40
CA THR A 416 -24.24 14.99 -9.78
C THR A 416 -22.98 14.19 -9.78
N ARG A 417 -23.09 12.91 -10.17
CA ARG A 417 -21.96 12.06 -10.51
C ARG A 417 -21.00 12.87 -11.41
N LYS A 418 -19.78 13.06 -10.95
CA LYS A 418 -18.80 13.90 -11.63
C LYS A 418 -17.49 13.17 -11.77
N THR A 419 -16.99 13.11 -12.98
CA THR A 419 -15.61 12.71 -13.24
C THR A 419 -14.67 13.80 -12.73
N LEU A 420 -13.82 13.45 -11.78
CA LEU A 420 -12.80 14.32 -11.21
C LEU A 420 -11.54 14.23 -12.06
N LEU A 421 -11.08 15.36 -12.63
CA LEU A 421 -9.86 15.43 -13.41
C LEU A 421 -8.66 15.66 -12.48
N TRP A 422 -7.74 14.70 -12.48
CA TRP A 422 -6.57 14.70 -11.60
C TRP A 422 -5.33 15.22 -12.29
N ASP A 423 -4.68 16.21 -11.70
CA ASP A 423 -3.34 16.68 -12.06
C ASP A 423 -2.34 16.22 -10.98
N SER A 424 -1.63 15.15 -11.29
CA SER A 424 -0.65 14.56 -10.39
C SER A 424 0.54 15.49 -10.12
N ALA A 425 0.91 16.36 -11.07
CA ALA A 425 2.05 17.26 -10.93
C ALA A 425 1.75 18.38 -9.91
N SER A 426 0.55 18.95 -9.98
CA SER A 426 0.12 20.01 -9.06
C SER A 426 -0.61 19.48 -7.81
N LEU A 427 -0.76 18.15 -7.70
CA LEU A 427 -1.44 17.45 -6.59
C LEU A 427 -2.83 18.04 -6.34
N LYS A 428 -3.68 18.12 -7.39
CA LYS A 428 -5.04 18.66 -7.26
C LYS A 428 -6.02 18.13 -8.29
N PHE A 429 -7.29 18.15 -7.94
CA PHE A 429 -8.38 18.06 -8.88
C PHE A 429 -8.62 19.41 -9.54
N THR A 430 -8.55 19.46 -10.86
CA THR A 430 -8.59 20.72 -11.63
C THR A 430 -9.99 21.24 -11.91
N ASN A 431 -10.99 20.36 -11.88
CA ASN A 431 -12.38 20.67 -12.24
C ASN A 431 -13.36 20.62 -11.05
N HIS A 432 -12.88 20.35 -9.82
CA HIS A 432 -13.74 20.30 -8.62
C HIS A 432 -12.95 20.66 -7.35
N GLU A 433 -12.81 21.96 -7.10
CA GLU A 433 -12.05 22.48 -5.95
C GLU A 433 -12.46 21.85 -4.59
N PRO A 434 -13.76 21.62 -4.31
CA PRO A 434 -14.15 21.02 -3.04
C PRO A 434 -13.58 19.63 -2.75
N ALA A 435 -13.16 18.86 -3.76
CA ALA A 435 -12.52 17.56 -3.54
C ALA A 435 -11.09 17.71 -2.96
N ASN A 436 -10.43 18.82 -3.23
CA ASN A 436 -9.05 19.05 -2.82
C ASN A 436 -8.86 19.11 -1.29
N GLN A 437 -9.92 19.44 -0.53
CA GLN A 437 -9.87 19.40 0.94
C GLN A 437 -9.56 18.02 1.51
N PHE A 438 -9.79 16.94 0.74
CA PHE A 438 -9.57 15.56 1.18
C PHE A 438 -8.17 15.02 0.81
N LEU A 439 -7.38 15.78 0.06
CA LEU A 439 -6.02 15.39 -0.31
C LEU A 439 -5.08 15.35 0.89
N ARG A 440 -5.32 16.19 1.87
CA ARG A 440 -4.57 16.29 3.13
C ARG A 440 -5.53 16.31 4.31
N ARG A 441 -5.13 15.67 5.41
CA ARG A 441 -5.88 15.69 6.67
C ARG A 441 -5.40 16.82 7.57
N GLU A 442 -6.30 17.38 8.36
CA GLU A 442 -5.94 18.14 9.55
C GLU A 442 -5.62 17.16 10.68
N TYR A 443 -4.52 17.39 11.37
CA TYR A 443 -4.10 16.56 12.49
C TYR A 443 -4.53 17.19 13.80
N ARG A 444 -4.92 16.34 14.74
CA ARG A 444 -5.21 16.76 16.11
C ARG A 444 -3.99 17.47 16.71
N GLU A 445 -4.24 18.42 17.62
CA GLU A 445 -3.19 19.15 18.36
C GLU A 445 -2.20 18.18 19.04
N GLY A 446 -0.90 18.48 18.93
CA GLY A 446 0.19 17.62 19.42
C GLY A 446 0.54 16.43 18.50
N TRP A 447 -0.07 16.36 17.31
CA TRP A 447 0.21 15.33 16.29
C TRP A 447 0.66 15.92 14.93
N GLN A 448 1.00 17.19 14.89
CA GLN A 448 1.64 17.82 13.73
C GLN A 448 3.03 17.22 13.52
N ILE A 449 3.42 17.00 12.23
CA ILE A 449 4.67 16.36 11.86
C ILE A 449 5.43 17.14 10.78
#